data_49d46118f1ebc7305d6939797aa4ba38
#
_entry.id   49d46118f1ebc7305d6939797aa4ba38
#
_cell.length_a   1.000
_cell.length_b   1.000
_cell.length_c   1.000
_cell.angle_alpha   90.00
_cell.angle_beta   90.00
_cell.angle_gamma   90.00
#
_symmetry.space_group_name_H-M   'P 1'
#
loop_
_entity.id
_entity.type
_entity.pdbx_description
1 polymer ?
#
loop_
_entity_poly.entity_id
_entity_poly.type
_entity_poly.pdbx_seq_one_letter_code
_entity_poly.pdbx_strand_id
1 'polypeptide(L)'
;MKKILALTLALVLALSLCACGGGNADTTTTDNGNAADTATVEIPPVEDLTGTDTSAIPGVEDGVLTVGMECTYAPYNWTQTDDSNGAVPIVNNPGSYANGYDVMIAQRICDTYGWKLEVQAIEWDGLIPALNAGTIDAVIAGQSMTTSRMEQVDMAGPYFYASIVCVAKKDSEQAKAKGISELTGTCTAQSGTIWYTDCLPQVEGAQIMAQSESAPAMIMAVESGTVDFICTDMPTAMGACATYSDLAILDFSDTEDNFKVDEGQINIGISVVKGNTELKDAMDKVLAPLNADIFNAIMNQAIAVQPTI
;
A
#
# COMPACT_ATOMS: atom_id res chain seq x y z
N MET A 1 -55.47 -27.71 20.32
CA MET A 1 -55.64 -29.12 19.92
C MET A 1 -54.48 -29.56 19.09
N LYS A 2 -53.81 -30.62 19.55
CA LYS A 2 -52.95 -31.59 18.84
C LYS A 2 -51.69 -31.05 18.22
N LYS A 3 -50.52 -31.27 18.79
CA LYS A 3 -49.67 -32.45 19.02
C LYS A 3 -48.63 -32.62 17.91
N ILE A 4 -47.33 -32.45 18.22
CA ILE A 4 -46.24 -33.43 18.35
C ILE A 4 -45.76 -34.00 16.97
N LEU A 5 -44.46 -33.84 16.62
CA LEU A 5 -43.46 -34.90 16.81
C LEU A 5 -42.04 -34.41 16.45
N ALA A 6 -41.13 -34.61 17.34
CA ALA A 6 -39.68 -34.56 17.16
C ALA A 6 -39.22 -35.90 16.54
N LEU A 7 -38.18 -35.90 15.75
CA LEU A 7 -37.31 -37.07 15.60
C LEU A 7 -35.85 -36.69 15.40
N THR A 8 -35.08 -36.96 16.41
CA THR A 8 -33.62 -37.09 16.44
C THR A 8 -33.19 -38.35 15.69
N LEU A 9 -32.09 -38.30 14.95
CA LEU A 9 -31.24 -39.47 14.77
C LEU A 9 -29.78 -39.07 14.67
N ALA A 10 -29.02 -39.62 15.59
CA ALA A 10 -27.58 -39.48 15.78
C ALA A 10 -26.83 -40.63 15.06
N LEU A 11 -25.53 -40.35 14.83
CA LEU A 11 -24.40 -41.28 14.86
C LEU A 11 -24.27 -42.34 13.77
N VAL A 12 -23.11 -42.41 13.10
CA VAL A 12 -22.13 -43.48 13.27
C VAL A 12 -20.78 -43.11 12.63
N LEU A 13 -19.72 -43.12 13.42
CA LEU A 13 -18.32 -43.25 12.98
C LEU A 13 -18.09 -44.65 12.38
N ALA A 14 -17.24 -44.72 11.36
CA ALA A 14 -16.47 -45.92 11.10
C ALA A 14 -15.08 -45.59 10.54
N LEU A 15 -14.06 -45.78 11.34
CA LEU A 15 -12.68 -45.97 10.89
C LEU A 15 -12.56 -47.35 10.21
N SER A 16 -11.81 -47.43 9.12
CA SER A 16 -11.14 -48.69 8.74
C SER A 16 -9.81 -48.37 8.05
N LEU A 17 -8.72 -48.73 8.75
CA LEU A 17 -7.40 -49.03 8.18
C LEU A 17 -7.43 -50.43 7.52
N CYS A 18 -6.73 -50.62 6.39
CA CYS A 18 -5.82 -51.73 6.04
C CYS A 18 -5.38 -51.53 4.59
N ALA A 19 -4.22 -51.41 4.26
CA ALA A 19 -2.93 -52.04 4.09
C ALA A 19 -2.84 -52.96 2.83
N CYS A 20 -1.80 -52.62 2.02
CA CYS A 20 -0.93 -53.44 1.16
C CYS A 20 -1.50 -54.16 -0.10
N GLY A 21 -0.78 -53.93 -1.22
CA GLY A 21 -0.57 -54.90 -2.26
C GLY A 21 -0.38 -54.36 -3.67
N GLY A 22 0.81 -54.41 -4.19
CA GLY A 22 1.42 -53.87 -5.38
C GLY A 22 0.77 -54.25 -6.73
N GLY A 23 1.24 -53.54 -7.78
CA GLY A 23 1.04 -53.83 -9.20
C GLY A 23 1.23 -52.61 -10.10
N ASN A 24 2.31 -52.63 -10.81
CA ASN A 24 2.73 -51.68 -11.85
C ASN A 24 1.68 -51.45 -12.94
N ALA A 25 1.47 -50.20 -13.35
CA ALA A 25 1.23 -49.85 -14.76
C ALA A 25 1.43 -48.32 -14.95
N ASP A 26 2.34 -47.96 -15.82
CA ASP A 26 2.62 -46.63 -16.37
C ASP A 26 1.34 -45.93 -16.88
N THR A 27 1.15 -44.68 -16.46
CA THR A 27 0.52 -43.64 -17.28
C THR A 27 1.00 -42.30 -16.82
N THR A 28 1.87 -41.68 -17.60
CA THR A 28 2.31 -40.29 -17.48
C THR A 28 1.14 -39.33 -17.64
N THR A 29 0.77 -38.67 -16.57
CA THR A 29 0.05 -37.39 -16.60
C THR A 29 0.90 -36.40 -15.81
N THR A 30 1.54 -35.52 -16.54
CA THR A 30 2.21 -34.33 -16.01
C THR A 30 1.14 -33.40 -15.44
N ASP A 31 0.93 -33.46 -14.15
CA ASP A 31 0.23 -32.43 -13.39
C ASP A 31 1.27 -31.47 -12.84
N ASN A 32 1.51 -30.38 -13.57
CA ASN A 32 2.30 -29.26 -13.10
C ASN A 32 1.40 -28.37 -12.22
N GLY A 33 1.04 -28.86 -11.07
CA GLY A 33 0.49 -28.09 -9.99
C GLY A 33 1.60 -27.62 -9.05
N ASN A 34 2.33 -26.58 -9.44
CA ASN A 34 3.19 -25.86 -8.49
C ASN A 34 2.28 -24.97 -7.63
N ALA A 35 1.61 -25.55 -6.64
CA ALA A 35 1.08 -24.81 -5.52
C ALA A 35 2.34 -24.36 -4.73
N ALA A 36 2.78 -23.14 -4.96
CA ALA A 36 3.70 -22.48 -4.05
C ALA A 36 3.02 -22.50 -2.68
N ASP A 37 3.67 -23.18 -1.73
CA ASP A 37 3.32 -23.17 -0.32
C ASP A 37 3.54 -21.72 0.15
N THR A 38 2.52 -20.87 0.02
CA THR A 38 2.54 -19.51 0.56
C THR A 38 2.43 -19.65 2.06
N ALA A 39 3.58 -19.85 2.72
CA ALA A 39 3.68 -19.68 4.15
C ALA A 39 3.06 -18.29 4.48
N THR A 40 1.97 -18.29 5.24
CA THR A 40 1.35 -17.06 5.73
C THR A 40 2.39 -16.35 6.58
N VAL A 41 2.87 -15.20 6.12
CA VAL A 41 3.80 -14.35 6.89
C VAL A 41 3.05 -13.89 8.13
N GLU A 42 3.55 -14.24 9.30
CA GLU A 42 2.97 -13.80 10.57
C GLU A 42 3.42 -12.36 10.85
N ILE A 43 2.46 -11.45 10.96
CA ILE A 43 2.74 -10.07 11.36
C ILE A 43 3.02 -10.09 12.87
N PRO A 44 4.21 -9.64 13.31
CA PRO A 44 4.56 -9.70 14.73
C PRO A 44 3.61 -8.79 15.54
N PRO A 45 3.32 -9.14 16.80
CA PRO A 45 2.55 -8.29 17.69
C PRO A 45 3.21 -6.92 17.85
N VAL A 46 2.40 -5.92 18.21
CA VAL A 46 2.90 -4.60 18.57
C VAL A 46 3.73 -4.68 19.84
N GLU A 47 4.91 -4.05 19.86
CA GLU A 47 5.70 -3.92 21.07
C GLU A 47 4.98 -2.97 22.04
N ASP A 48 4.92 -3.32 23.34
CA ASP A 48 4.32 -2.46 24.36
C ASP A 48 5.38 -1.53 24.95
N LEU A 49 5.36 -0.27 24.52
CA LEU A 49 6.16 0.82 25.04
C LEU A 49 5.31 1.91 25.70
N THR A 50 4.06 1.61 26.08
CA THR A 50 3.11 2.58 26.69
C THR A 50 3.62 3.19 28.00
N GLY A 51 4.60 2.53 28.66
CA GLY A 51 5.28 3.07 29.85
C GLY A 51 6.41 4.04 29.56
N THR A 52 6.74 4.32 28.29
CA THR A 52 7.78 5.29 27.90
C THR A 52 7.27 6.72 28.08
N ASP A 53 8.05 7.57 28.73
CA ASP A 53 7.75 9.00 28.81
C ASP A 53 8.00 9.65 27.45
N THR A 54 6.93 10.03 26.78
CA THR A 54 6.95 10.70 25.47
C THR A 54 6.59 12.19 25.56
N SER A 55 6.42 12.73 26.75
CA SER A 55 6.00 14.12 26.96
C SER A 55 7.01 15.17 26.46
N ALA A 56 8.23 14.76 26.17
CA ALA A 56 9.28 15.60 25.60
C ALA A 56 9.44 15.43 24.08
N ILE A 57 8.67 14.56 23.44
CA ILE A 57 8.73 14.34 21.99
C ILE A 57 7.82 15.38 21.31
N PRO A 58 8.39 16.33 20.51
CA PRO A 58 7.58 17.35 19.85
C PRO A 58 6.53 16.74 18.90
N GLY A 59 5.28 17.19 19.04
CA GLY A 59 4.13 16.75 18.25
C GLY A 59 3.26 15.67 18.91
N VAL A 60 3.76 15.03 19.99
CA VAL A 60 2.99 14.00 20.73
C VAL A 60 3.02 14.21 22.25
N GLU A 61 3.33 15.43 22.70
CA GLU A 61 3.41 15.79 24.12
C GLU A 61 2.08 15.60 24.85
N ASP A 62 0.97 15.72 24.12
CA ASP A 62 -0.40 15.53 24.62
C ASP A 62 -0.88 14.08 24.50
N GLY A 63 -0.03 13.18 23.97
CA GLY A 63 -0.37 11.78 23.74
C GLY A 63 -1.24 11.55 22.47
N VAL A 64 -1.25 12.53 21.55
CA VAL A 64 -1.97 12.42 20.27
C VAL A 64 -0.97 12.52 19.12
N LEU A 65 -1.05 11.62 18.15
CA LEU A 65 -0.34 11.72 16.87
C LEU A 65 -1.34 12.13 15.79
N THR A 66 -1.20 13.35 15.27
CA THR A 66 -2.02 13.85 14.17
C THR A 66 -1.33 13.59 12.84
N VAL A 67 -1.93 12.74 12.02
CA VAL A 67 -1.36 12.29 10.73
C VAL A 67 -2.13 12.90 9.57
N GLY A 68 -1.42 13.51 8.63
CA GLY A 68 -1.95 13.95 7.33
C GLY A 68 -1.81 12.85 6.28
N MET A 69 -2.89 12.63 5.53
CA MET A 69 -2.94 11.76 4.34
C MET A 69 -4.06 12.22 3.41
N GLU A 70 -4.05 11.78 2.12
CA GLU A 70 -5.07 12.21 1.15
C GLU A 70 -6.46 11.64 1.44
N CYS A 71 -6.54 10.45 2.04
CA CYS A 71 -7.77 9.66 2.24
C CYS A 71 -8.53 9.33 0.94
N THR A 72 -7.82 9.35 -0.20
CA THR A 72 -8.36 9.04 -1.55
C THR A 72 -7.42 8.15 -2.35
N TYR A 73 -6.34 7.66 -1.73
CA TYR A 73 -5.22 6.95 -2.37
C TYR A 73 -5.16 5.47 -1.96
N ALA A 74 -6.14 4.66 -2.36
CA ALA A 74 -6.09 3.20 -2.14
C ALA A 74 -4.95 2.56 -2.97
N PRO A 75 -4.27 1.53 -2.43
CA PRO A 75 -4.49 0.85 -1.15
C PRO A 75 -3.79 1.49 0.06
N TYR A 76 -3.07 2.60 -0.14
CA TYR A 76 -2.35 3.29 0.93
C TYR A 76 -3.31 3.91 1.95
N ASN A 77 -4.23 4.75 1.50
CA ASN A 77 -5.21 5.39 2.36
C ASN A 77 -6.49 5.77 1.58
N TRP A 78 -7.66 5.50 2.15
CA TRP A 78 -8.94 5.83 1.53
C TRP A 78 -9.98 6.23 2.57
N THR A 79 -11.07 6.84 2.10
CA THR A 79 -12.24 7.18 2.93
C THR A 79 -13.31 6.09 2.84
N GLN A 80 -13.89 5.73 3.98
CA GLN A 80 -15.08 4.88 4.11
C GLN A 80 -16.10 5.49 5.07
N THR A 81 -17.30 4.90 5.13
CA THR A 81 -18.46 5.47 5.85
C THR A 81 -18.66 4.92 7.26
N ASP A 82 -17.87 3.94 7.67
CA ASP A 82 -17.95 3.29 8.98
C ASP A 82 -16.56 2.92 9.51
N ASP A 83 -16.50 2.42 10.74
CA ASP A 83 -15.27 2.02 11.44
C ASP A 83 -14.84 0.57 11.18
N SER A 84 -15.43 -0.10 10.19
CA SER A 84 -15.08 -1.48 9.86
C SER A 84 -13.59 -1.61 9.46
N ASN A 85 -13.05 -2.81 9.67
CA ASN A 85 -11.66 -3.16 9.37
C ASN A 85 -10.61 -2.26 10.03
N GLY A 86 -10.93 -1.67 11.18
CA GLY A 86 -10.00 -0.81 11.92
C GLY A 86 -9.86 0.61 11.39
N ALA A 87 -10.83 1.08 10.60
CA ALA A 87 -10.84 2.46 10.12
C ALA A 87 -11.00 3.46 11.27
N VAL A 88 -10.33 4.61 11.13
CA VAL A 88 -10.30 5.66 12.14
C VAL A 88 -11.05 6.92 11.66
N PRO A 89 -11.70 7.67 12.55
CA PRO A 89 -12.40 8.90 12.14
C PRO A 89 -11.45 9.92 11.49
N ILE A 90 -11.90 10.56 10.41
CA ILE A 90 -11.21 11.70 9.80
C ILE A 90 -11.67 12.96 10.54
N VAL A 91 -10.77 13.61 11.30
CA VAL A 91 -11.14 14.68 12.23
C VAL A 91 -11.68 15.93 11.54
N ASN A 92 -11.22 16.23 10.33
CA ASN A 92 -11.68 17.37 9.52
C ASN A 92 -12.78 16.99 8.51
N ASN A 93 -13.28 15.75 8.52
CA ASN A 93 -14.40 15.28 7.70
C ASN A 93 -15.37 14.41 8.53
N PRO A 94 -16.20 15.03 9.39
CA PRO A 94 -17.06 14.32 10.32
C PRO A 94 -18.01 13.33 9.64
N GLY A 95 -18.07 12.11 10.16
CA GLY A 95 -18.87 11.01 9.62
C GLY A 95 -18.15 10.18 8.55
N SER A 96 -16.89 10.51 8.27
CA SER A 96 -16.01 9.73 7.39
C SER A 96 -14.86 9.11 8.19
N TYR A 97 -14.37 7.98 7.70
CA TYR A 97 -13.29 7.21 8.33
C TYR A 97 -12.18 6.95 7.32
N ALA A 98 -10.95 7.05 7.77
CA ALA A 98 -9.77 6.68 6.98
C ALA A 98 -9.41 5.21 7.24
N ASN A 99 -9.05 4.49 6.18
CA ASN A 99 -8.50 3.15 6.25
C ASN A 99 -7.39 2.98 5.19
N GLY A 100 -6.66 1.89 5.26
CA GLY A 100 -5.60 1.56 4.32
C GLY A 100 -4.27 1.25 5.00
N TYR A 101 -3.28 0.97 4.16
CA TYR A 101 -1.95 0.60 4.62
C TYR A 101 -1.33 1.66 5.55
N ASP A 102 -1.42 2.92 5.18
CA ASP A 102 -0.88 4.03 5.95
C ASP A 102 -1.55 4.17 7.32
N VAL A 103 -2.88 3.93 7.38
CA VAL A 103 -3.64 3.93 8.64
C VAL A 103 -3.21 2.75 9.52
N MET A 104 -3.00 1.55 8.94
CA MET A 104 -2.53 0.37 9.68
C MET A 104 -1.14 0.60 10.28
N ILE A 105 -0.23 1.24 9.55
CA ILE A 105 1.11 1.61 10.04
C ILE A 105 1.01 2.70 11.11
N ALA A 106 0.22 3.75 10.90
CA ALA A 106 -0.02 4.81 11.88
C ALA A 106 -0.59 4.26 13.19
N GLN A 107 -1.60 3.38 13.10
CA GLN A 107 -2.21 2.74 14.27
C GLN A 107 -1.18 1.88 15.02
N ARG A 108 -0.35 1.11 14.31
CA ARG A 108 0.72 0.32 14.92
C ARG A 108 1.70 1.19 15.71
N ILE A 109 2.08 2.36 15.18
CA ILE A 109 2.95 3.32 15.87
C ILE A 109 2.25 3.83 17.13
N CYS A 110 0.99 4.24 17.02
CA CYS A 110 0.20 4.74 18.15
C CYS A 110 0.00 3.68 19.24
N ASP A 111 -0.34 2.45 18.86
CA ASP A 111 -0.54 1.34 19.79
C ASP A 111 0.74 1.02 20.58
N THR A 112 1.92 1.14 19.94
CA THR A 112 3.21 0.91 20.60
C THR A 112 3.43 1.83 21.79
N TYR A 113 3.10 3.11 21.66
CA TYR A 113 3.35 4.13 22.68
C TYR A 113 2.11 4.47 23.52
N GLY A 114 0.93 3.97 23.14
CA GLY A 114 -0.33 4.33 23.75
C GLY A 114 -0.83 5.72 23.34
N TRP A 115 -0.39 6.21 22.17
CA TRP A 115 -0.88 7.47 21.62
C TRP A 115 -2.26 7.28 20.97
N LYS A 116 -3.04 8.37 20.96
CA LYS A 116 -4.25 8.44 20.15
C LYS A 116 -3.90 8.82 18.73
N LEU A 117 -4.41 8.07 17.74
CA LEU A 117 -4.31 8.45 16.33
C LEU A 117 -5.41 9.44 15.96
N GLU A 118 -5.04 10.58 15.35
CA GLU A 118 -5.94 11.48 14.64
C GLU A 118 -5.53 11.58 13.18
N VAL A 119 -6.49 11.42 12.26
CA VAL A 119 -6.24 11.50 10.81
C VAL A 119 -6.88 12.77 10.26
N GLN A 120 -6.10 13.56 9.51
CA GLN A 120 -6.58 14.71 8.73
C GLN A 120 -6.49 14.40 7.24
N ALA A 121 -7.60 14.53 6.52
CA ALA A 121 -7.62 14.47 5.06
C ALA A 121 -7.10 15.78 4.48
N ILE A 122 -6.00 15.70 3.73
CA ILE A 122 -5.31 16.85 3.12
C ILE A 122 -4.89 16.45 1.71
N GLU A 123 -5.16 17.31 0.73
CA GLU A 123 -4.72 17.11 -0.65
C GLU A 123 -3.18 16.98 -0.72
N TRP A 124 -2.69 16.17 -1.67
CA TRP A 124 -1.28 15.80 -1.79
C TRP A 124 -0.30 16.98 -1.66
N ASP A 125 -0.52 18.05 -2.44
CA ASP A 125 0.36 19.22 -2.43
C ASP A 125 0.27 20.05 -1.13
N GLY A 126 -0.74 19.80 -0.30
CA GLY A 126 -0.95 20.44 0.99
C GLY A 126 -0.26 19.75 2.17
N LEU A 127 0.19 18.49 2.02
CA LEU A 127 0.70 17.67 3.13
C LEU A 127 1.97 18.25 3.78
N ILE A 128 3.01 18.53 2.99
CA ILE A 128 4.26 19.10 3.50
C ILE A 128 4.07 20.54 4.04
N PRO A 129 3.31 21.43 3.37
CA PRO A 129 2.92 22.70 3.97
C PRO A 129 2.21 22.57 5.32
N ALA A 130 1.25 21.65 5.47
CA ALA A 130 0.53 21.43 6.73
C ALA A 130 1.46 20.92 7.85
N LEU A 131 2.37 20.00 7.52
CA LEU A 131 3.40 19.50 8.41
C LEU A 131 4.30 20.64 8.91
N ASN A 132 4.83 21.46 7.99
CA ASN A 132 5.70 22.59 8.33
C ASN A 132 4.99 23.71 9.08
N ALA A 133 3.67 23.82 8.94
CA ALA A 133 2.82 24.76 9.71
C ALA A 133 2.46 24.24 11.11
N GLY A 134 2.78 22.98 11.45
CA GLY A 134 2.44 22.34 12.71
C GLY A 134 0.94 22.05 12.88
N THR A 135 0.20 21.91 11.78
CA THR A 135 -1.22 21.48 11.81
C THR A 135 -1.37 19.96 11.86
N ILE A 136 -0.33 19.24 11.52
CA ILE A 136 -0.16 17.79 11.65
C ILE A 136 1.26 17.52 12.16
N ASP A 137 1.46 16.38 12.80
CA ASP A 137 2.75 15.97 13.39
C ASP A 137 3.56 15.11 12.44
N ALA A 138 2.87 14.35 11.58
CA ALA A 138 3.49 13.49 10.59
C ALA A 138 2.66 13.42 9.30
N VAL A 139 3.32 13.08 8.18
CA VAL A 139 2.69 12.66 6.95
C VAL A 139 2.96 11.16 6.75
N ILE A 140 1.90 10.37 6.71
CA ILE A 140 1.93 8.94 6.36
C ILE A 140 0.98 8.77 5.17
N ALA A 141 1.52 8.85 3.94
CA ALA A 141 0.73 9.02 2.73
C ALA A 141 1.43 8.43 1.49
N GLY A 142 2.09 7.29 1.62
CA GLY A 142 2.77 6.67 0.48
C GLY A 142 3.93 7.52 -0.08
N GLN A 143 4.56 8.39 0.72
CA GLN A 143 5.58 9.33 0.22
C GLN A 143 6.94 8.66 0.02
N SER A 144 7.47 8.70 -1.22
CA SER A 144 8.83 8.25 -1.51
C SER A 144 9.89 9.09 -0.78
N MET A 145 10.96 8.43 -0.31
CA MET A 145 12.08 9.04 0.44
C MET A 145 13.06 9.73 -0.50
N THR A 146 12.58 10.69 -1.31
CA THR A 146 13.42 11.39 -2.29
C THR A 146 14.39 12.37 -1.61
N THR A 147 15.56 12.57 -2.22
CA THR A 147 16.53 13.55 -1.75
C THR A 147 15.91 14.95 -1.60
N SER A 148 15.11 15.38 -2.59
CA SER A 148 14.46 16.69 -2.58
C SER A 148 13.41 16.84 -1.47
N ARG A 149 12.72 15.75 -1.10
CA ARG A 149 11.78 15.76 0.03
C ARG A 149 12.53 15.81 1.35
N MET A 150 13.61 15.02 1.49
CA MET A 150 14.45 14.99 2.68
C MET A 150 15.25 16.29 2.91
N GLU A 151 15.34 17.18 1.94
CA GLU A 151 15.82 18.55 2.17
C GLU A 151 14.82 19.39 2.97
N GLN A 152 13.53 19.12 2.85
CA GLN A 152 12.43 19.90 3.44
C GLN A 152 11.92 19.33 4.78
N VAL A 153 12.02 18.02 4.96
CA VAL A 153 11.53 17.28 6.15
C VAL A 153 12.53 16.22 6.55
N ASP A 154 12.41 15.66 7.75
CA ASP A 154 13.06 14.39 8.08
C ASP A 154 12.10 13.24 7.83
N MET A 155 12.63 12.07 7.48
CA MET A 155 11.79 10.90 7.17
C MET A 155 12.21 9.70 8.01
N ALA A 156 11.23 9.09 8.68
CA ALA A 156 11.37 7.80 9.35
C ALA A 156 11.08 6.65 8.36
N GLY A 157 11.63 5.51 8.61
CA GLY A 157 11.45 4.30 7.80
C GLY A 157 12.69 3.87 7.02
N PRO A 158 12.53 3.12 5.93
CA PRO A 158 11.27 2.95 5.18
C PRO A 158 10.21 2.11 5.91
N TYR A 159 8.93 2.35 5.58
CA TYR A 159 7.83 1.50 6.00
C TYR A 159 7.22 0.70 4.85
N PHE A 160 7.72 0.88 3.63
CA PHE A 160 7.45 0.04 2.46
C PHE A 160 8.61 0.13 1.46
N TYR A 161 8.94 -1.00 0.84
CA TYR A 161 9.92 -1.09 -0.26
C TYR A 161 9.15 -1.17 -1.57
N ALA A 162 9.06 -0.05 -2.27
CA ALA A 162 8.32 0.06 -3.51
C ALA A 162 9.12 -0.42 -4.72
N SER A 163 8.42 -0.80 -5.79
CA SER A 163 8.96 -0.97 -7.13
C SER A 163 8.19 -0.11 -8.10
N ILE A 164 8.87 0.37 -9.16
CA ILE A 164 8.25 1.21 -10.18
C ILE A 164 7.71 0.33 -11.30
N VAL A 165 6.46 0.57 -11.67
CA VAL A 165 5.77 -0.14 -12.74
C VAL A 165 4.99 0.83 -13.61
N CYS A 166 4.51 0.35 -14.76
CA CYS A 166 3.52 1.06 -15.55
C CYS A 166 2.16 0.35 -15.50
N VAL A 167 1.10 1.09 -15.81
CA VAL A 167 -0.25 0.53 -15.97
C VAL A 167 -0.81 0.99 -17.30
N ALA A 168 -1.40 0.07 -18.06
CA ALA A 168 -2.06 0.33 -19.33
C ALA A 168 -3.30 -0.53 -19.49
N LYS A 169 -4.12 -0.27 -20.52
CA LYS A 169 -5.23 -1.15 -20.88
C LYS A 169 -4.69 -2.52 -21.33
N LYS A 170 -5.33 -3.63 -20.91
CA LYS A 170 -4.93 -5.02 -21.25
C LYS A 170 -4.82 -5.28 -22.75
N ASP A 171 -5.71 -4.66 -23.52
CA ASP A 171 -5.80 -4.86 -24.96
C ASP A 171 -4.98 -3.85 -25.78
N SER A 172 -4.18 -3.00 -25.09
CA SER A 172 -3.33 -2.00 -25.73
C SER A 172 -2.02 -2.57 -26.31
N GLU A 173 -1.34 -1.80 -27.16
CA GLU A 173 0.00 -2.14 -27.63
C GLU A 173 1.02 -2.05 -26.47
N GLN A 174 0.80 -1.11 -25.53
CA GLN A 174 1.64 -0.94 -24.33
C GLN A 174 1.68 -2.19 -23.46
N ALA A 175 0.54 -2.92 -23.35
CA ALA A 175 0.47 -4.16 -22.57
C ALA A 175 1.33 -5.32 -23.16
N LYS A 176 1.86 -5.16 -24.36
CA LYS A 176 2.74 -6.13 -25.02
C LYS A 176 4.22 -5.82 -24.83
N ALA A 177 4.55 -4.61 -24.32
CA ALA A 177 5.91 -4.16 -24.11
C ALA A 177 6.65 -5.07 -23.12
N LYS A 178 7.93 -5.33 -23.39
CA LYS A 178 8.81 -6.16 -22.56
C LYS A 178 9.88 -5.35 -21.84
N GLY A 179 9.88 -4.04 -22.03
CA GLY A 179 10.76 -3.08 -21.42
C GLY A 179 10.30 -1.66 -21.70
N ILE A 180 10.89 -0.70 -21.01
CA ILE A 180 10.52 0.73 -21.15
C ILE A 180 10.82 1.29 -22.54
N SER A 181 11.81 0.73 -23.27
CA SER A 181 12.16 1.17 -24.63
C SER A 181 11.09 0.83 -25.67
N GLU A 182 10.20 -0.13 -25.37
CA GLU A 182 9.09 -0.52 -26.26
C GLU A 182 7.80 0.28 -25.96
N LEU A 183 7.77 1.07 -24.88
CA LEU A 183 6.61 1.90 -24.55
C LEU A 183 6.51 3.11 -25.49
N THR A 184 5.32 3.31 -26.04
CA THR A 184 5.01 4.40 -26.98
C THR A 184 3.65 5.01 -26.64
N GLY A 185 3.30 6.12 -27.30
CA GLY A 185 2.03 6.81 -27.07
C GLY A 185 2.13 7.90 -26.02
N THR A 186 1.02 8.21 -25.38
CA THR A 186 0.91 9.28 -24.37
C THR A 186 0.97 8.70 -22.96
N CYS A 187 1.63 9.42 -22.05
CA CYS A 187 1.76 8.97 -20.65
C CYS A 187 1.68 10.13 -19.67
N THR A 188 1.36 9.81 -18.43
CA THR A 188 1.41 10.74 -17.29
C THR A 188 1.78 10.00 -15.99
N ALA A 189 2.04 10.77 -14.94
CA ALA A 189 2.17 10.32 -13.57
C ALA A 189 1.72 11.42 -12.61
N GLN A 190 1.65 11.09 -11.30
CA GLN A 190 1.24 12.05 -10.28
C GLN A 190 2.28 13.16 -10.10
N SER A 191 1.81 14.38 -9.83
CA SER A 191 2.66 15.55 -9.56
C SER A 191 3.51 15.34 -8.30
N GLY A 192 4.72 15.94 -8.28
CA GLY A 192 5.62 15.86 -7.13
C GLY A 192 6.16 14.45 -6.82
N THR A 193 6.09 13.52 -7.77
CA THR A 193 6.64 12.17 -7.64
C THR A 193 7.81 11.93 -8.58
N ILE A 194 8.71 11.01 -8.21
CA ILE A 194 9.80 10.55 -9.09
C ILE A 194 9.26 9.83 -10.32
N TRP A 195 8.05 9.33 -10.30
CA TRP A 195 7.41 8.69 -11.44
C TRP A 195 7.34 9.66 -12.61
N TYR A 196 6.95 10.91 -12.34
CA TYR A 196 6.85 11.96 -13.36
C TYR A 196 8.20 12.57 -13.70
N THR A 197 9.04 12.89 -12.69
CA THR A 197 10.26 13.68 -12.88
C THR A 197 11.45 12.85 -13.36
N ASP A 198 11.54 11.57 -12.91
CA ASP A 198 12.73 10.75 -13.12
C ASP A 198 12.45 9.50 -13.97
N CYS A 199 11.24 8.90 -13.87
CA CYS A 199 10.91 7.67 -14.57
C CYS A 199 10.40 7.95 -16.00
N LEU A 200 9.34 8.75 -16.16
CA LEU A 200 8.76 9.01 -17.48
C LEU A 200 9.77 9.58 -18.51
N PRO A 201 10.73 10.46 -18.14
CA PRO A 201 11.75 10.93 -19.08
C PRO A 201 12.64 9.84 -19.67
N GLN A 202 12.70 8.65 -19.06
CA GLN A 202 13.46 7.50 -19.58
C GLN A 202 12.72 6.74 -20.69
N VAL A 203 11.43 7.00 -20.89
CA VAL A 203 10.61 6.37 -21.94
C VAL A 203 10.67 7.21 -23.20
N GLU A 204 11.75 7.00 -23.99
CA GLU A 204 12.03 7.85 -25.19
C GLU A 204 10.93 7.79 -26.25
N GLY A 205 10.17 6.68 -26.34
CA GLY A 205 9.11 6.46 -27.32
C GLY A 205 7.77 7.11 -26.97
N ALA A 206 7.62 7.72 -25.78
CA ALA A 206 6.36 8.24 -25.29
C ALA A 206 6.31 9.77 -25.24
N GLN A 207 5.10 10.31 -25.39
CA GLN A 207 4.81 11.72 -25.15
C GLN A 207 4.30 11.92 -23.74
N ILE A 208 5.09 12.60 -22.91
CA ILE A 208 4.71 12.93 -21.53
C ILE A 208 3.67 14.06 -21.56
N MET A 209 2.49 13.79 -21.01
CA MET A 209 1.39 14.74 -20.86
C MET A 209 1.55 15.53 -19.55
N ALA A 210 0.65 16.48 -19.30
CA ALA A 210 0.63 17.20 -18.02
C ALA A 210 0.49 16.21 -16.85
N GLN A 211 1.18 16.50 -15.74
CA GLN A 211 1.10 15.70 -14.51
C GLN A 211 -0.33 15.67 -13.96
N SER A 212 -0.68 14.55 -13.34
CA SER A 212 -1.96 14.38 -12.65
C SER A 212 -1.88 14.93 -11.22
N GLU A 213 -2.94 15.57 -10.76
CA GLU A 213 -2.99 16.18 -9.42
C GLU A 213 -2.98 15.15 -8.28
N SER A 214 -3.51 13.95 -8.54
CA SER A 214 -3.62 12.87 -7.56
C SER A 214 -3.50 11.48 -8.21
N ALA A 215 -3.26 10.44 -7.42
CA ALA A 215 -3.24 9.06 -7.92
C ALA A 215 -4.59 8.62 -8.52
N PRO A 216 -5.76 8.91 -7.94
CA PRO A 216 -7.04 8.63 -8.60
C PRO A 216 -7.19 9.33 -9.97
N ALA A 217 -6.79 10.61 -10.08
CA ALA A 217 -6.84 11.32 -11.36
C ALA A 217 -5.92 10.68 -12.40
N MET A 218 -4.73 10.24 -12.00
CA MET A 218 -3.78 9.50 -12.84
C MET A 218 -4.36 8.17 -13.33
N ILE A 219 -4.96 7.37 -12.43
CA ILE A 219 -5.60 6.09 -12.77
C ILE A 219 -6.77 6.32 -13.72
N MET A 220 -7.60 7.32 -13.46
CA MET A 220 -8.71 7.69 -14.35
C MET A 220 -8.25 8.13 -15.73
N ALA A 221 -7.07 8.74 -15.87
CA ALA A 221 -6.53 9.16 -17.16
C ALA A 221 -6.22 7.94 -18.06
N VAL A 222 -5.63 6.86 -17.51
CA VAL A 222 -5.41 5.62 -18.28
C VAL A 222 -6.71 4.83 -18.47
N GLU A 223 -7.58 4.81 -17.45
CA GLU A 223 -8.85 4.09 -17.53
C GLU A 223 -9.75 4.67 -18.62
N SER A 224 -9.86 5.99 -18.71
CA SER A 224 -10.65 6.68 -19.76
C SER A 224 -9.99 6.69 -21.13
N GLY A 225 -8.72 6.28 -21.25
CA GLY A 225 -7.95 6.38 -22.49
C GLY A 225 -7.50 7.79 -22.82
N THR A 226 -7.48 8.71 -21.86
CA THR A 226 -6.88 10.05 -22.01
C THR A 226 -5.37 9.98 -22.22
N VAL A 227 -4.73 8.98 -21.59
CA VAL A 227 -3.35 8.59 -21.85
C VAL A 227 -3.29 7.09 -22.12
N ASP A 228 -2.25 6.64 -22.81
CA ASP A 228 -2.05 5.22 -23.16
C ASP A 228 -1.51 4.41 -22.00
N PHE A 229 -0.70 5.02 -21.13
CA PHE A 229 -0.19 4.39 -19.90
C PHE A 229 0.17 5.43 -18.83
N ILE A 230 0.35 4.94 -17.61
CA ILE A 230 0.83 5.71 -16.47
C ILE A 230 2.05 5.03 -15.84
N CYS A 231 2.89 5.81 -15.14
CA CYS A 231 3.97 5.30 -14.29
C CYS A 231 3.60 5.49 -12.82
N THR A 232 3.77 4.45 -12.02
CA THR A 232 3.41 4.44 -10.59
C THR A 232 4.20 3.36 -9.85
N ASP A 233 3.86 3.11 -8.57
CA ASP A 233 4.39 1.97 -7.82
C ASP A 233 3.49 0.72 -7.91
N MET A 234 4.05 -0.42 -7.49
CA MET A 234 3.37 -1.70 -7.54
C MET A 234 2.06 -1.73 -6.71
N PRO A 235 2.00 -1.24 -5.44
CA PRO A 235 0.75 -1.24 -4.67
C PRO A 235 -0.37 -0.45 -5.34
N THR A 236 -0.07 0.75 -5.84
CA THR A 236 -1.03 1.58 -6.60
C THR A 236 -1.53 0.85 -7.84
N ALA A 237 -0.62 0.23 -8.60
CA ALA A 237 -0.97 -0.56 -9.78
C ALA A 237 -1.85 -1.76 -9.44
N MET A 238 -1.54 -2.47 -8.35
CA MET A 238 -2.37 -3.59 -7.85
C MET A 238 -3.76 -3.12 -7.44
N GLY A 239 -3.85 -2.02 -6.71
CA GLY A 239 -5.14 -1.41 -6.32
C GLY A 239 -5.97 -0.99 -7.53
N ALA A 240 -5.34 -0.35 -8.52
CA ALA A 240 -5.99 0.03 -9.77
C ALA A 240 -6.52 -1.19 -10.55
N CYS A 241 -5.71 -2.24 -10.72
CA CYS A 241 -6.11 -3.45 -11.43
C CYS A 241 -7.14 -4.30 -10.66
N ALA A 242 -7.21 -4.20 -9.34
CA ALA A 242 -8.25 -4.82 -8.54
C ALA A 242 -9.61 -4.11 -8.76
N THR A 243 -9.59 -2.80 -8.97
CA THR A 243 -10.78 -1.97 -9.22
C THR A 243 -11.21 -2.03 -10.69
N TYR A 244 -10.27 -1.89 -11.63
CA TYR A 244 -10.51 -1.83 -13.07
C TYR A 244 -9.96 -3.08 -13.76
N SER A 245 -10.84 -4.02 -14.06
CA SER A 245 -10.45 -5.35 -14.54
C SER A 245 -9.84 -5.36 -15.95
N ASP A 246 -9.94 -4.27 -16.70
CA ASP A 246 -9.36 -4.08 -18.03
C ASP A 246 -7.99 -3.38 -18.03
N LEU A 247 -7.46 -3.01 -16.85
CA LEU A 247 -6.10 -2.55 -16.67
C LEU A 247 -5.12 -3.72 -16.44
N ALA A 248 -3.88 -3.53 -16.86
CA ALA A 248 -2.77 -4.46 -16.68
C ALA A 248 -1.55 -3.75 -16.10
N ILE A 249 -0.84 -4.43 -15.22
CA ILE A 249 0.46 -4.01 -14.70
C ILE A 249 1.54 -4.39 -15.72
N LEU A 250 2.41 -3.47 -16.03
CA LEU A 250 3.61 -3.65 -16.84
C LEU A 250 4.81 -3.56 -15.91
N ASP A 251 5.27 -4.72 -15.47
CA ASP A 251 6.41 -4.85 -14.57
C ASP A 251 7.65 -5.25 -15.38
N PHE A 252 8.65 -4.41 -15.36
CA PHE A 252 9.92 -4.63 -16.06
C PHE A 252 11.09 -4.94 -15.10
N SER A 253 10.81 -5.19 -13.81
CA SER A 253 11.81 -5.39 -12.76
C SER A 253 12.78 -6.56 -13.07
N ASP A 254 12.31 -7.59 -13.78
CA ASP A 254 13.10 -8.76 -14.16
C ASP A 254 13.91 -8.55 -15.46
N THR A 255 13.92 -7.33 -16.02
CA THR A 255 14.61 -7.03 -17.29
C THR A 255 15.71 -5.97 -17.09
N GLU A 256 16.69 -5.96 -17.99
CA GLU A 256 17.68 -4.88 -18.05
C GLU A 256 17.08 -3.56 -18.62
N ASP A 257 15.97 -3.67 -19.35
CA ASP A 257 15.23 -2.55 -19.95
C ASP A 257 14.14 -2.07 -18.99
N ASN A 258 14.55 -1.57 -17.85
CA ASN A 258 13.73 -1.05 -16.76
C ASN A 258 14.15 0.36 -16.37
N PHE A 259 13.33 1.01 -15.56
CA PHE A 259 13.63 2.32 -14.98
C PHE A 259 14.91 2.26 -14.13
N LYS A 260 15.78 3.23 -14.33
CA LYS A 260 17.00 3.41 -13.56
C LYS A 260 16.78 4.51 -12.54
N VAL A 261 16.43 4.12 -11.34
CA VAL A 261 16.23 5.00 -10.19
C VAL A 261 17.03 4.46 -9.00
N ASP A 262 17.42 5.34 -8.10
CA ASP A 262 18.05 4.95 -6.84
C ASP A 262 17.00 4.26 -5.97
N GLU A 263 17.23 3.01 -5.57
CA GLU A 263 16.32 2.23 -4.75
C GLU A 263 15.99 2.92 -3.43
N GLY A 264 16.94 3.66 -2.84
CA GLY A 264 16.70 4.45 -1.64
C GLY A 264 15.64 5.54 -1.84
N GLN A 265 15.50 6.08 -3.06
CA GLN A 265 14.55 7.14 -3.36
C GLN A 265 13.15 6.65 -3.70
N ILE A 266 12.96 5.37 -3.99
CA ILE A 266 11.64 4.78 -4.26
C ILE A 266 10.99 4.20 -3.00
N ASN A 267 11.78 3.96 -1.94
CA ASN A 267 11.26 3.49 -0.67
C ASN A 267 10.31 4.52 -0.05
N ILE A 268 9.29 4.03 0.66
CA ILE A 268 8.24 4.86 1.24
C ILE A 268 8.56 5.12 2.71
N GLY A 269 8.52 6.40 3.11
CA GLY A 269 8.84 6.85 4.47
C GLY A 269 7.80 7.79 5.05
N ILE A 270 7.89 8.00 6.35
CA ILE A 270 7.02 8.89 7.14
C ILE A 270 7.73 10.24 7.28
N SER A 271 7.10 11.32 6.80
CA SER A 271 7.65 12.66 6.96
C SER A 271 7.30 13.25 8.33
N VAL A 272 8.30 13.80 9.00
CA VAL A 272 8.16 14.61 10.22
C VAL A 272 8.83 15.98 9.99
N VAL A 273 8.49 16.98 10.80
CA VAL A 273 9.10 18.32 10.71
C VAL A 273 10.61 18.20 10.76
N LYS A 274 11.29 18.96 9.89
CA LYS A 274 12.76 18.99 9.83
C LYS A 274 13.36 19.32 11.18
N GLY A 275 14.23 18.44 11.69
CA GLY A 275 14.89 18.56 13.00
C GLY A 275 14.11 17.90 14.16
N ASN A 276 12.90 17.35 13.92
CA ASN A 276 12.19 16.55 14.94
C ASN A 276 12.73 15.11 14.95
N THR A 277 13.95 14.95 15.42
CA THR A 277 14.65 13.67 15.48
C THR A 277 14.03 12.71 16.48
N GLU A 278 13.46 13.24 17.57
CA GLU A 278 12.84 12.45 18.63
C GLU A 278 11.62 11.69 18.13
N LEU A 279 10.72 12.37 17.40
CA LEU A 279 9.54 11.71 16.80
C LEU A 279 9.95 10.72 15.70
N LYS A 280 10.92 11.12 14.85
CA LYS A 280 11.49 10.23 13.84
C LYS A 280 12.04 8.95 14.47
N ASP A 281 12.88 9.07 15.50
CA ASP A 281 13.51 7.92 16.15
C ASP A 281 12.48 7.01 16.86
N ALA A 282 11.41 7.60 17.42
CA ALA A 282 10.31 6.85 17.98
C ALA A 282 9.58 6.01 16.91
N MET A 283 9.33 6.58 15.74
CA MET A 283 8.72 5.85 14.61
C MET A 283 9.67 4.79 14.04
N ASP A 284 10.96 5.12 13.85
CA ASP A 284 11.97 4.18 13.37
C ASP A 284 12.08 2.95 14.28
N LYS A 285 11.98 3.14 15.59
CA LYS A 285 12.01 2.03 16.55
C LYS A 285 10.86 1.04 16.34
N VAL A 286 9.68 1.51 15.96
CA VAL A 286 8.52 0.66 15.65
C VAL A 286 8.70 -0.06 14.31
N LEU A 287 9.32 0.60 13.34
CA LEU A 287 9.49 0.08 11.98
C LEU A 287 10.68 -0.88 11.86
N ALA A 288 11.75 -0.68 12.62
CA ALA A 288 12.99 -1.44 12.51
C ALA A 288 12.86 -2.97 12.62
N PRO A 289 11.95 -3.55 13.43
CA PRO A 289 11.73 -4.99 13.47
C PRO A 289 10.97 -5.55 12.27
N LEU A 290 10.39 -4.69 11.42
CA LEU A 290 9.57 -5.08 10.28
C LEU A 290 10.45 -5.20 9.03
N ASN A 291 10.27 -6.28 8.27
CA ASN A 291 10.97 -6.51 7.01
C ASN A 291 10.01 -6.40 5.82
N ALA A 292 10.55 -6.53 4.61
CA ALA A 292 9.78 -6.45 3.37
C ALA A 292 8.58 -7.43 3.33
N ASP A 293 8.76 -8.65 3.82
CA ASP A 293 7.69 -9.67 3.81
C ASP A 293 6.54 -9.26 4.73
N ILE A 294 6.85 -8.68 5.90
CA ILE A 294 5.85 -8.18 6.85
C ILE A 294 5.13 -6.96 6.26
N PHE A 295 5.85 -6.01 5.66
CA PHE A 295 5.25 -4.87 4.98
C PHE A 295 4.32 -5.30 3.85
N ASN A 296 4.74 -6.26 3.03
CA ASN A 296 3.91 -6.85 1.98
C ASN A 296 2.66 -7.55 2.55
N ALA A 297 2.79 -8.25 3.69
CA ALA A 297 1.65 -8.89 4.35
C ALA A 297 0.61 -7.87 4.82
N ILE A 298 1.05 -6.74 5.42
CA ILE A 298 0.16 -5.64 5.83
C ILE A 298 -0.48 -4.98 4.59
N MET A 299 0.29 -4.73 3.52
CA MET A 299 -0.23 -4.17 2.27
C MET A 299 -1.30 -5.08 1.64
N ASN A 300 -1.08 -6.38 1.63
CA ASN A 300 -2.06 -7.35 1.13
C ASN A 300 -3.35 -7.34 1.98
N GLN A 301 -3.27 -7.11 3.30
CA GLN A 301 -4.47 -6.90 4.13
C GLN A 301 -5.22 -5.64 3.71
N ALA A 302 -4.52 -4.54 3.45
CA ALA A 302 -5.13 -3.31 2.97
C ALA A 302 -5.83 -3.51 1.63
N ILE A 303 -5.17 -4.14 0.65
CA ILE A 303 -5.74 -4.45 -0.68
C ILE A 303 -6.99 -5.32 -0.55
N ALA A 304 -6.99 -6.30 0.37
CA ALA A 304 -8.12 -7.23 0.54
C ALA A 304 -9.39 -6.55 1.08
N VAL A 305 -9.27 -5.40 1.75
CA VAL A 305 -10.40 -4.67 2.37
C VAL A 305 -10.66 -3.31 1.71
N GLN A 306 -9.89 -2.93 0.68
CA GLN A 306 -10.13 -1.67 -0.03
C GLN A 306 -11.52 -1.67 -0.69
N PRO A 307 -12.19 -0.50 -0.80
CA PRO A 307 -13.47 -0.41 -1.49
C PRO A 307 -13.32 -0.81 -2.95
N THR A 308 -14.24 -1.64 -3.43
CA THR A 308 -14.45 -1.85 -4.88
C THR A 308 -15.44 -0.79 -5.35
N ILE A 309 -15.06 -0.02 -6.37
CA ILE A 309 -15.91 1.00 -7.01
C ILE A 309 -16.94 0.32 -7.91
#